data_0cd0aad81b788c55d78b3533b1a300bc
#
_entry.id   0cd0aad81b788c55d78b3533b1a300bc
#
_cell.length_a   1.000
_cell.length_b   1.000
_cell.length_c   1.000
_cell.angle_alpha   90.00
_cell.angle_beta   90.00
_cell.angle_gamma   90.00
#
_symmetry.space_group_name_H-M   'P 1'
#
loop_
_entity.id
_entity.type
_entity.pdbx_description
1 polymer ?
#
loop_
_entity_poly.entity_id
_entity_poly.type
_entity_poly.pdbx_seq_one_letter_code
_entity_poly.pdbx_strand_id
1 'polypeptide(L)'
;MKILHLGFSDTNGGAAQAMMRIHNSLLDLNIDSNVLVAEKLTKDRNVYSSNNNFFEKYISDFKIKLARQKKYFFSSSNGYSHSLNIFKSNILKKIDEINPDIINLHWINNEFISIKQISKIKRPMIWTMMDMWPICGGEHYTDSSRYIDGYKDFNRDPGEKGFDLNKWLWDQKVKYFKNNPKTIVCISDWLQNKTKKSFLF
;
A
#
# COMPACT_ATOMS: atom_id res chain seq x y z
N MET A 1 22.00 -7.95 -8.34
CA MET A 1 20.56 -8.01 -8.02
C MET A 1 20.15 -6.63 -7.55
N LYS A 2 19.17 -6.02 -8.24
CA LYS A 2 18.64 -4.68 -7.94
C LYS A 2 17.28 -4.79 -7.23
N ILE A 3 17.17 -4.22 -6.05
CA ILE A 3 15.94 -4.19 -5.25
C ILE A 3 15.34 -2.79 -5.27
N LEU A 4 14.03 -2.70 -5.47
CA LEU A 4 13.28 -1.45 -5.40
C LEU A 4 12.24 -1.49 -4.28
N HIS A 5 12.40 -0.62 -3.29
CA HIS A 5 11.42 -0.41 -2.25
C HIS A 5 10.39 0.63 -2.70
N LEU A 6 9.11 0.35 -2.50
CA LEU A 6 8.00 1.26 -2.77
C LEU A 6 7.35 1.69 -1.45
N GLY A 7 7.27 2.99 -1.21
CA GLY A 7 6.62 3.57 -0.04
C GLY A 7 6.11 4.97 -0.31
N PHE A 8 5.32 5.54 0.61
CA PHE A 8 4.76 6.88 0.40
C PHE A 8 5.79 7.98 0.65
N SER A 9 6.59 7.87 1.70
CA SER A 9 7.62 8.85 2.10
C SER A 9 8.93 8.14 2.47
N ASP A 10 10.05 8.83 2.35
CA ASP A 10 11.37 8.36 2.78
C ASP A 10 11.73 8.76 4.22
N THR A 11 10.93 9.63 4.87
CA THR A 11 11.21 10.11 6.25
C THR A 11 9.98 10.07 7.15
N ASN A 12 8.79 10.35 6.63
CA ASN A 12 7.61 10.59 7.44
C ASN A 12 6.95 9.29 7.93
N GLY A 13 6.94 9.09 9.23
CA GLY A 13 6.26 8.00 9.92
C GLY A 13 7.08 6.73 10.08
N GLY A 14 6.59 5.81 10.93
CA GLY A 14 7.29 4.57 11.25
C GLY A 14 7.53 3.65 10.06
N ALA A 15 6.59 3.62 9.11
CA ALA A 15 6.71 2.79 7.90
C ALA A 15 7.86 3.28 6.99
N ALA A 16 8.04 4.60 6.85
CA ALA A 16 9.16 5.17 6.11
C ALA A 16 10.49 4.83 6.78
N GLN A 17 10.59 5.01 8.11
CA GLN A 17 11.79 4.66 8.86
C GLN A 17 12.14 3.17 8.76
N ALA A 18 11.15 2.26 8.85
CA ALA A 18 11.37 0.83 8.71
C ALA A 18 11.86 0.48 7.28
N MET A 19 11.26 1.06 6.25
CA MET A 19 11.69 0.90 4.86
C MET A 19 13.13 1.36 4.66
N MET A 20 13.47 2.56 5.15
CA MET A 20 14.83 3.10 5.00
C MET A 20 15.88 2.32 5.79
N ARG A 21 15.54 1.75 6.95
CA ARG A 21 16.45 0.85 7.67
C ARG A 21 16.78 -0.41 6.85
N ILE A 22 15.78 -1.03 6.23
CA ILE A 22 15.98 -2.18 5.36
C ILE A 22 16.84 -1.78 4.15
N HIS A 23 16.51 -0.66 3.50
CA HIS A 23 17.26 -0.10 2.38
C HIS A 23 18.75 0.10 2.72
N ASN A 24 19.03 0.80 3.82
CA ASN A 24 20.42 1.07 4.26
C ASN A 24 21.16 -0.23 4.59
N SER A 25 20.52 -1.17 5.30
CA SER A 25 21.12 -2.46 5.61
C SER A 25 21.50 -3.27 4.35
N LEU A 26 20.70 -3.17 3.29
CA LEU A 26 21.01 -3.80 2.00
C LEU A 26 22.20 -3.13 1.31
N LEU A 27 22.29 -1.79 1.38
CA LEU A 27 23.45 -1.05 0.87
C LEU A 27 24.74 -1.42 1.62
N ASP A 28 24.67 -1.56 2.95
CA ASP A 28 25.80 -1.99 3.80
C ASP A 28 26.30 -3.40 3.42
N LEU A 29 25.39 -4.24 2.89
CA LEU A 29 25.71 -5.56 2.34
C LEU A 29 26.12 -5.53 0.85
N ASN A 30 26.39 -4.34 0.28
CA ASN A 30 26.71 -4.15 -1.14
C ASN A 30 25.64 -4.67 -2.11
N ILE A 31 24.37 -4.66 -1.72
CA ILE A 31 23.24 -4.97 -2.59
C ILE A 31 22.74 -3.67 -3.21
N ASP A 32 22.50 -3.67 -4.52
CA ASP A 32 21.91 -2.53 -5.25
C ASP A 32 20.47 -2.31 -4.80
N SER A 33 20.30 -1.43 -3.81
CA SER A 33 19.02 -1.11 -3.19
C SER A 33 18.61 0.31 -3.55
N ASN A 34 17.36 0.47 -3.98
CA ASN A 34 16.77 1.72 -4.43
C ASN A 34 15.39 1.92 -3.79
N VAL A 35 14.97 3.16 -3.64
CA VAL A 35 13.68 3.54 -3.03
C VAL A 35 12.91 4.45 -3.98
N LEU A 36 11.62 4.21 -4.17
CA LEU A 36 10.71 5.07 -4.93
C LEU A 36 9.55 5.50 -4.04
N VAL A 37 9.40 6.80 -3.85
CA VAL A 37 8.41 7.40 -2.94
C VAL A 37 7.62 8.52 -3.61
N ALA A 38 6.43 8.84 -3.09
CA ALA A 38 5.68 10.04 -3.48
C ALA A 38 6.32 11.31 -2.88
N GLU A 39 6.73 11.24 -1.61
CA GLU A 39 7.35 12.33 -0.87
C GLU A 39 8.82 12.01 -0.63
N LYS A 40 9.68 12.47 -1.53
CA LYS A 40 11.13 12.45 -1.33
C LYS A 40 11.55 13.71 -0.58
N LEU A 41 12.09 13.56 0.62
CA LEU A 41 12.53 14.64 1.49
C LEU A 41 14.05 14.60 1.74
N THR A 42 14.69 13.44 1.57
CA THR A 42 16.13 13.28 1.68
C THR A 42 16.86 13.66 0.39
N LYS A 43 18.18 13.91 0.51
CA LYS A 43 19.08 14.10 -0.64
C LYS A 43 19.74 12.79 -1.09
N ASP A 44 19.28 11.64 -0.58
CA ASP A 44 19.81 10.35 -0.95
C ASP A 44 19.68 10.11 -2.46
N ARG A 45 20.77 9.66 -3.10
CA ARG A 45 20.85 9.41 -4.55
C ARG A 45 20.10 8.15 -4.97
N ASN A 46 19.95 7.19 -4.06
CA ASN A 46 19.23 5.94 -4.30
C ASN A 46 17.72 6.07 -4.01
N VAL A 47 17.26 7.24 -3.58
CA VAL A 47 15.84 7.55 -3.40
C VAL A 47 15.33 8.35 -4.59
N TYR A 48 14.27 7.87 -5.22
CA TYR A 48 13.61 8.49 -6.37
C TYR A 48 12.23 9.03 -5.98
N SER A 49 11.83 10.14 -6.58
CA SER A 49 10.47 10.64 -6.48
C SER A 49 9.60 10.04 -7.60
N SER A 50 8.37 9.66 -7.28
CA SER A 50 7.37 9.29 -8.28
C SER A 50 6.86 10.50 -9.08
N ASN A 51 7.04 11.71 -8.56
CA ASN A 51 6.64 12.97 -9.17
C ASN A 51 7.87 13.67 -9.75
N ASN A 52 7.93 13.81 -11.08
CA ASN A 52 9.08 14.41 -11.77
C ASN A 52 9.10 15.95 -11.68
N ASN A 53 7.93 16.56 -11.52
CA ASN A 53 7.75 18.00 -11.56
C ASN A 53 6.58 18.44 -10.67
N PHE A 54 6.44 19.76 -10.54
CA PHE A 54 5.39 20.38 -9.72
C PHE A 54 3.98 19.99 -10.17
N PHE A 55 3.73 19.84 -11.46
CA PHE A 55 2.42 19.49 -12.00
C PHE A 55 2.01 18.05 -11.62
N GLU A 56 2.92 17.09 -11.73
CA GLU A 56 2.66 15.71 -11.29
C GLU A 56 2.39 15.64 -9.78
N LYS A 57 3.13 16.42 -8.99
CA LYS A 57 2.88 16.55 -7.56
C LYS A 57 1.50 17.13 -7.28
N TYR A 58 1.11 18.19 -7.96
CA TYR A 58 -0.22 18.80 -7.82
C TYR A 58 -1.34 17.80 -8.14
N ILE A 59 -1.21 17.00 -9.21
CA ILE A 59 -2.16 15.94 -9.56
C ILE A 59 -2.22 14.88 -8.44
N SER A 60 -1.06 14.48 -7.89
CA SER A 60 -0.99 13.53 -6.78
C SER A 60 -1.73 14.05 -5.55
N ASP A 61 -1.47 15.29 -5.14
CA ASP A 61 -2.12 15.95 -4.02
C ASP A 61 -3.64 16.10 -4.23
N PHE A 62 -4.05 16.40 -5.47
CA PHE A 62 -5.47 16.46 -5.84
C PHE A 62 -6.17 15.10 -5.69
N LYS A 63 -5.54 14.00 -6.13
CA LYS A 63 -6.07 12.64 -5.95
C LYS A 63 -6.24 12.28 -4.47
N ILE A 64 -5.27 12.63 -3.64
CA ILE A 64 -5.34 12.42 -2.19
C ILE A 64 -6.51 13.22 -1.59
N LYS A 65 -6.67 14.48 -1.98
CA LYS A 65 -7.80 15.31 -1.55
C LYS A 65 -9.14 14.71 -1.98
N LEU A 66 -9.23 14.22 -3.21
CA LEU A 66 -10.44 13.60 -3.74
C LEU A 66 -10.77 12.30 -2.99
N ALA A 67 -9.79 11.44 -2.72
CA ALA A 67 -9.96 10.22 -1.93
C ALA A 67 -10.46 10.51 -0.50
N ARG A 68 -10.07 11.64 0.08
CA ARG A 68 -10.57 12.09 1.39
C ARG A 68 -12.04 12.49 1.38
N GLN A 69 -12.64 12.75 0.22
CA GLN A 69 -14.08 13.08 0.10
C GLN A 69 -14.99 11.86 0.35
N LYS A 70 -14.43 10.66 0.55
CA LYS A 70 -15.20 9.45 0.94
C LYS A 70 -16.15 9.71 2.11
N LYS A 71 -15.81 10.63 3.00
CA LYS A 71 -16.65 11.03 4.16
C LYS A 71 -18.07 11.46 3.80
N TYR A 72 -18.34 11.87 2.56
CA TYR A 72 -19.67 12.27 2.12
C TYR A 72 -20.59 11.09 1.75
N PHE A 73 -20.03 9.93 1.48
CA PHE A 73 -20.80 8.75 1.09
C PHE A 73 -20.50 7.50 1.92
N PHE A 74 -19.52 7.56 2.81
CA PHE A 74 -19.14 6.49 3.72
C PHE A 74 -18.74 7.08 5.06
N SER A 75 -19.25 6.48 6.14
CA SER A 75 -18.76 6.72 7.50
C SER A 75 -18.65 5.39 8.24
N SER A 76 -17.72 5.33 9.19
CA SER A 76 -17.50 4.16 10.03
C SER A 76 -17.28 4.62 11.47
N SER A 77 -17.75 3.83 12.42
CA SER A 77 -17.42 3.96 13.84
C SER A 77 -15.99 3.51 14.15
N ASN A 78 -15.35 2.79 13.22
CA ASN A 78 -13.96 2.43 13.31
C ASN A 78 -13.09 3.70 13.24
N GLY A 79 -12.43 4.04 14.34
CA GLY A 79 -11.58 5.24 14.46
C GLY A 79 -10.27 5.18 13.65
N TYR A 80 -9.98 4.08 12.96
CA TYR A 80 -8.75 3.92 12.18
C TYR A 80 -8.82 4.56 10.79
N SER A 81 -7.67 4.86 10.23
CA SER A 81 -7.56 5.41 8.88
C SER A 81 -8.08 4.44 7.82
N HIS A 82 -8.59 5.02 6.73
CA HIS A 82 -9.03 4.28 5.54
C HIS A 82 -8.33 4.85 4.31
N SER A 83 -7.77 3.99 3.47
CA SER A 83 -7.16 4.35 2.18
C SER A 83 -7.85 3.64 1.03
N LEU A 84 -8.05 4.36 -0.08
CA LEU A 84 -8.76 3.83 -1.24
C LEU A 84 -7.82 3.18 -2.24
N ASN A 85 -6.73 3.84 -2.62
CA ASN A 85 -5.75 3.40 -3.61
C ASN A 85 -6.40 3.00 -4.94
N ILE A 86 -7.24 3.88 -5.48
CA ILE A 86 -8.03 3.65 -6.69
C ILE A 86 -7.51 4.41 -7.91
N PHE A 87 -6.83 5.54 -7.69
CA PHE A 87 -6.37 6.38 -8.79
C PHE A 87 -5.07 5.87 -9.42
N LYS A 88 -5.03 5.88 -10.74
CA LYS A 88 -3.82 5.53 -11.51
C LYS A 88 -2.71 6.57 -11.26
N SER A 89 -1.48 6.09 -11.09
CA SER A 89 -0.26 6.89 -10.93
C SER A 89 0.80 6.51 -11.98
N ASN A 90 1.93 7.22 -12.01
CA ASN A 90 3.03 6.94 -12.94
C ASN A 90 4.00 5.85 -12.43
N ILE A 91 3.67 5.18 -11.32
CA ILE A 91 4.57 4.24 -10.65
C ILE A 91 5.04 3.11 -11.57
N LEU A 92 4.15 2.52 -12.40
CA LEU A 92 4.55 1.43 -13.29
C LEU A 92 5.63 1.87 -14.28
N LYS A 93 5.50 3.08 -14.86
CA LYS A 93 6.51 3.65 -15.75
C LYS A 93 7.84 3.84 -15.01
N LYS A 94 7.82 4.33 -13.77
CA LYS A 94 9.01 4.49 -12.94
C LYS A 94 9.67 3.17 -12.59
N ILE A 95 8.89 2.13 -12.30
CA ILE A 95 9.40 0.77 -12.09
C ILE A 95 10.12 0.27 -13.35
N ASP A 96 9.54 0.48 -14.53
CA ASP A 96 10.15 0.05 -15.80
C ASP A 96 11.45 0.84 -16.10
N GLU A 97 11.49 2.15 -15.80
CA GLU A 97 12.69 2.99 -15.95
C GLU A 97 13.83 2.54 -15.02
N ILE A 98 13.53 2.21 -13.74
CA ILE A 98 14.52 1.74 -12.76
C ILE A 98 14.95 0.30 -13.06
N ASN A 99 14.05 -0.50 -13.64
CA ASN A 99 14.26 -1.89 -14.03
C ASN A 99 14.81 -2.77 -12.89
N PRO A 100 14.09 -2.93 -11.76
CA PRO A 100 14.52 -3.77 -10.64
C PRO A 100 14.32 -5.26 -10.93
N ASP A 101 15.09 -6.10 -10.23
CA ASP A 101 14.90 -7.56 -10.21
C ASP A 101 13.78 -7.95 -9.23
N ILE A 102 13.69 -7.25 -8.09
CA ILE A 102 12.72 -7.50 -7.01
C ILE A 102 12.10 -6.18 -6.56
N ILE A 103 10.82 -6.22 -6.25
CA ILE A 103 10.08 -5.09 -5.67
C ILE A 103 9.64 -5.44 -4.25
N ASN A 104 9.94 -4.55 -3.30
CA ASN A 104 9.44 -4.65 -1.93
C ASN A 104 8.44 -3.53 -1.66
N LEU A 105 7.17 -3.89 -1.48
CA LEU A 105 6.11 -2.96 -1.10
C LEU A 105 6.14 -2.76 0.41
N HIS A 106 6.03 -1.51 0.84
CA HIS A 106 5.87 -1.12 2.24
C HIS A 106 4.51 -0.46 2.47
N TRP A 107 4.47 0.72 3.06
CA TRP A 107 3.23 1.47 3.18
C TRP A 107 2.99 2.29 1.90
N ILE A 108 2.14 1.77 1.01
CA ILE A 108 1.91 2.28 -0.35
C ILE A 108 0.59 3.02 -0.50
N ASN A 109 0.04 3.50 0.60
CA ASN A 109 -1.27 4.16 0.67
C ASN A 109 -1.23 5.63 0.21
N ASN A 110 -2.27 6.42 0.53
CA ASN A 110 -2.43 7.80 0.05
C ASN A 110 -2.39 7.93 -1.49
N GLU A 111 -3.07 7.05 -2.21
CA GLU A 111 -3.15 7.05 -3.68
C GLU A 111 -1.79 6.95 -4.40
N PHE A 112 -0.74 6.51 -3.69
CA PHE A 112 0.60 6.34 -4.28
C PHE A 112 0.58 5.34 -5.44
N ILE A 113 -0.04 4.17 -5.25
CA ILE A 113 -0.26 3.17 -6.30
C ILE A 113 -1.65 2.56 -6.14
N SER A 114 -2.39 2.38 -7.22
CA SER A 114 -3.72 1.79 -7.13
C SER A 114 -3.67 0.26 -6.97
N ILE A 115 -4.73 -0.31 -6.33
CA ILE A 115 -4.92 -1.76 -6.19
C ILE A 115 -4.75 -2.47 -7.54
N LYS A 116 -5.35 -1.92 -8.60
CA LYS A 116 -5.23 -2.46 -9.96
C LYS A 116 -3.80 -2.39 -10.52
N GLN A 117 -3.01 -1.36 -10.16
CA GLN A 117 -1.63 -1.24 -10.65
C GLN A 117 -0.69 -2.22 -9.97
N ILE A 118 -0.92 -2.54 -8.68
CA ILE A 118 -0.14 -3.55 -7.96
C ILE A 118 -0.21 -4.90 -8.70
N SER A 119 -1.38 -5.31 -9.19
CA SER A 119 -1.52 -6.57 -9.95
C SER A 119 -0.84 -6.57 -11.33
N LYS A 120 -0.45 -5.40 -11.83
CA LYS A 120 0.26 -5.27 -13.10
C LYS A 120 1.78 -5.31 -12.97
N ILE A 121 2.30 -5.33 -11.76
CA ILE A 121 3.73 -5.50 -11.52
C ILE A 121 4.13 -6.91 -11.93
N LYS A 122 5.07 -7.02 -12.88
CA LYS A 122 5.53 -8.29 -13.45
C LYS A 122 6.80 -8.84 -12.78
N ARG A 123 7.35 -8.10 -11.82
CA ARG A 123 8.57 -8.49 -11.09
C ARG A 123 8.19 -9.30 -9.84
N PRO A 124 9.07 -10.18 -9.36
CA PRO A 124 8.91 -10.81 -8.05
C PRO A 124 8.63 -9.75 -6.98
N MET A 125 7.60 -9.98 -6.16
CA MET A 125 7.18 -9.02 -5.14
C MET A 125 7.33 -9.60 -3.73
N ILE A 126 7.88 -8.79 -2.86
CA ILE A 126 7.78 -8.91 -1.41
C ILE A 126 6.82 -7.82 -0.94
N TRP A 127 5.95 -8.12 0.00
CA TRP A 127 5.15 -7.11 0.69
C TRP A 127 5.49 -7.10 2.17
N THR A 128 6.27 -6.13 2.60
CA THR A 128 6.54 -5.90 4.02
C THR A 128 5.37 -5.11 4.61
N MET A 129 4.40 -5.85 5.17
CA MET A 129 3.16 -5.29 5.70
C MET A 129 3.42 -4.53 6.99
N MET A 130 2.97 -3.27 7.02
CA MET A 130 3.09 -2.36 8.15
C MET A 130 1.79 -2.22 8.95
N ASP A 131 0.67 -2.61 8.36
CA ASP A 131 -0.69 -2.57 8.91
C ASP A 131 -1.57 -3.64 8.25
N MET A 132 -2.86 -3.66 8.59
CA MET A 132 -3.82 -4.63 8.04
C MET A 132 -4.43 -4.19 6.69
N TRP A 133 -4.12 -3.01 6.15
CA TRP A 133 -4.74 -2.56 4.90
C TRP A 133 -4.65 -3.58 3.75
N PRO A 134 -3.54 -4.31 3.54
CA PRO A 134 -3.46 -5.30 2.46
C PRO A 134 -4.48 -6.43 2.56
N ILE A 135 -4.93 -6.77 3.77
CA ILE A 135 -5.86 -7.88 4.07
C ILE A 135 -7.28 -7.43 4.43
N CYS A 136 -7.52 -6.13 4.61
CA CYS A 136 -8.82 -5.55 4.93
C CYS A 136 -9.48 -4.91 3.70
N GLY A 137 -10.61 -4.26 3.88
CA GLY A 137 -11.24 -3.39 2.91
C GLY A 137 -10.43 -2.12 2.67
N GLY A 138 -10.87 -0.99 3.21
CA GLY A 138 -10.12 0.27 3.18
C GLY A 138 -9.41 0.60 4.48
N GLU A 139 -9.77 -0.06 5.57
CA GLU A 139 -9.25 0.19 6.91
C GLU A 139 -7.81 -0.29 7.11
N HIS A 140 -7.03 0.50 7.87
CA HIS A 140 -5.65 0.15 8.23
C HIS A 140 -5.57 -0.81 9.42
N TYR A 141 -6.58 -0.82 10.28
CA TYR A 141 -6.78 -1.76 11.38
C TYR A 141 -8.27 -2.02 11.57
N THR A 142 -8.61 -3.21 12.03
CA THR A 142 -9.99 -3.58 12.35
C THR A 142 -10.04 -4.67 13.41
N ASP A 143 -11.08 -4.62 14.24
CA ASP A 143 -11.45 -5.70 15.16
C ASP A 143 -12.52 -6.64 14.57
N SER A 144 -13.09 -6.26 13.42
CA SER A 144 -14.06 -7.08 12.69
C SER A 144 -13.42 -8.34 12.12
N SER A 145 -14.17 -9.44 12.04
CA SER A 145 -13.75 -10.69 11.37
C SER A 145 -13.92 -10.65 9.85
N ARG A 146 -14.44 -9.57 9.27
CA ARG A 146 -14.74 -9.47 7.83
C ARG A 146 -13.53 -9.80 6.93
N TYR A 147 -12.31 -9.50 7.35
CA TYR A 147 -11.09 -9.83 6.59
C TYR A 147 -10.80 -11.35 6.56
N ILE A 148 -11.39 -12.14 7.48
CA ILE A 148 -11.31 -13.62 7.55
C ILE A 148 -12.43 -14.22 6.71
N ASP A 149 -13.69 -13.79 6.96
CA ASP A 149 -14.91 -14.39 6.43
C ASP A 149 -15.29 -13.83 5.04
N GLY A 150 -14.61 -12.77 4.61
CA GLY A 150 -14.97 -11.94 3.47
C GLY A 150 -15.99 -10.87 3.84
N TYR A 151 -15.97 -9.78 3.09
CA TYR A 151 -16.87 -8.63 3.27
C TYR A 151 -18.20 -8.91 2.57
N LYS A 152 -19.20 -9.30 3.35
CA LYS A 152 -20.55 -9.64 2.89
C LYS A 152 -21.57 -8.68 3.50
N ASP A 153 -22.76 -8.59 2.92
CA ASP A 153 -23.79 -7.66 3.38
C ASP A 153 -24.25 -7.98 4.80
N PHE A 154 -24.38 -9.30 5.12
CA PHE A 154 -24.86 -9.75 6.43
C PHE A 154 -23.83 -9.58 7.57
N ASN A 155 -22.54 -9.39 7.26
CA ASN A 155 -21.51 -9.18 8.29
C ASN A 155 -20.95 -7.75 8.27
N ARG A 156 -21.69 -6.80 7.67
CA ARG A 156 -21.35 -5.39 7.70
C ARG A 156 -21.38 -4.87 9.13
N ASP A 157 -20.37 -4.07 9.50
CA ASP A 157 -20.32 -3.43 10.81
C ASP A 157 -21.54 -2.49 10.96
N PRO A 158 -22.31 -2.63 12.06
CA PRO A 158 -23.48 -1.76 12.32
C PRO A 158 -23.15 -0.27 12.40
N GLY A 159 -21.90 0.08 12.73
CA GLY A 159 -21.40 1.45 12.78
C GLY A 159 -21.05 2.03 11.42
N GLU A 160 -21.05 1.22 10.35
CA GLU A 160 -20.82 1.70 8.98
C GLU A 160 -22.12 2.19 8.34
N LYS A 161 -22.10 3.41 7.78
CA LYS A 161 -23.25 4.03 7.10
C LYS A 161 -22.91 4.42 5.67
N GLY A 162 -23.94 4.51 4.83
CA GLY A 162 -23.82 4.86 3.42
C GLY A 162 -23.36 3.69 2.56
N PHE A 163 -22.60 3.97 1.52
CA PHE A 163 -22.04 2.94 0.62
C PHE A 163 -21.08 2.01 1.38
N ASP A 164 -21.16 0.68 1.16
CA ASP A 164 -20.20 -0.25 1.77
C ASP A 164 -18.85 -0.17 1.05
N LEU A 165 -18.08 0.88 1.42
CA LEU A 165 -16.79 1.18 0.84
C LEU A 165 -15.78 0.07 1.13
N ASN A 166 -15.82 -0.51 2.34
CA ASN A 166 -14.91 -1.55 2.76
C ASN A 166 -15.11 -2.83 1.96
N LYS A 167 -16.38 -3.23 1.73
CA LYS A 167 -16.71 -4.35 0.85
C LYS A 167 -16.24 -4.10 -0.58
N TRP A 168 -16.54 -2.94 -1.14
CA TRP A 168 -16.14 -2.62 -2.51
C TRP A 168 -14.62 -2.66 -2.72
N LEU A 169 -13.83 -2.10 -1.80
CA LEU A 169 -12.37 -2.13 -1.85
C LEU A 169 -11.82 -3.54 -1.67
N TRP A 170 -12.43 -4.32 -0.77
CA TRP A 170 -12.05 -5.71 -0.56
C TRP A 170 -12.33 -6.56 -1.81
N ASP A 171 -13.45 -6.38 -2.48
CA ASP A 171 -13.79 -7.04 -3.75
C ASP A 171 -12.74 -6.70 -4.84
N GLN A 172 -12.27 -5.43 -4.89
CA GLN A 172 -11.16 -5.05 -5.77
C GLN A 172 -9.87 -5.82 -5.41
N LYS A 173 -9.53 -5.95 -4.13
CA LYS A 173 -8.34 -6.70 -3.71
C LYS A 173 -8.46 -8.18 -4.02
N VAL A 174 -9.60 -8.80 -3.78
CA VAL A 174 -9.86 -10.20 -4.17
C VAL A 174 -9.63 -10.37 -5.68
N LYS A 175 -10.22 -9.50 -6.49
CA LYS A 175 -10.07 -9.53 -7.95
C LYS A 175 -8.62 -9.42 -8.42
N TYR A 176 -7.83 -8.56 -7.80
CA TYR A 176 -6.50 -8.21 -8.30
C TYR A 176 -5.34 -8.86 -7.55
N PHE A 177 -5.55 -9.35 -6.32
CA PHE A 177 -4.45 -9.93 -5.52
C PHE A 177 -4.44 -11.45 -5.51
N LYS A 178 -5.59 -12.11 -5.65
CA LYS A 178 -5.71 -13.57 -5.51
C LYS A 178 -4.77 -14.35 -6.45
N ASN A 179 -4.58 -13.87 -7.69
CA ASN A 179 -3.75 -14.53 -8.71
C ASN A 179 -2.42 -13.79 -8.95
N ASN A 180 -1.99 -12.97 -8.00
CA ASN A 180 -0.74 -12.24 -8.09
C ASN A 180 0.18 -12.68 -6.96
N PRO A 181 1.09 -13.65 -7.21
CA PRO A 181 1.93 -14.22 -6.18
C PRO A 181 2.88 -13.17 -5.59
N LYS A 182 3.00 -13.16 -4.28
CA LYS A 182 3.90 -12.30 -3.53
C LYS A 182 4.33 -12.95 -2.24
N THR A 183 5.54 -12.67 -1.81
CA THR A 183 6.02 -13.07 -0.48
C THR A 183 5.56 -12.04 0.54
N ILE A 184 4.87 -12.47 1.58
CA ILE A 184 4.41 -11.59 2.66
C ILE A 184 5.40 -11.65 3.82
N VAL A 185 5.86 -10.48 4.24
CA VAL A 185 6.66 -10.26 5.45
C VAL A 185 5.84 -9.40 6.41
N CYS A 186 5.65 -9.85 7.63
CA CYS A 186 4.92 -9.10 8.66
C CYS A 186 5.89 -8.55 9.70
N ILE A 187 5.69 -7.29 10.13
CA ILE A 187 6.55 -6.62 11.11
C ILE A 187 6.36 -7.13 12.55
N SER A 188 5.38 -8.00 12.80
CA SER A 188 5.10 -8.57 14.12
C SER A 188 4.36 -9.90 13.99
N ASP A 189 4.47 -10.74 15.02
CA ASP A 189 3.70 -11.99 15.12
C ASP A 189 2.19 -11.74 15.16
N TRP A 190 1.77 -10.64 15.77
CA TRP A 190 0.35 -10.26 15.76
C TRP A 190 -0.16 -10.05 14.31
N LEU A 191 0.54 -9.28 13.50
CA LEU A 191 0.15 -9.04 12.11
C LEU A 191 0.26 -10.32 11.27
N GLN A 192 1.28 -11.15 11.50
CA GLN A 192 1.41 -12.45 10.86
C GLN A 192 0.21 -13.36 11.14
N ASN A 193 -0.20 -13.43 12.42
CA ASN A 193 -1.37 -14.23 12.81
C ASN A 193 -2.67 -13.72 12.19
N LYS A 194 -2.83 -12.39 12.04
CA LYS A 194 -3.96 -11.80 11.31
C LYS A 194 -3.90 -12.15 9.82
N THR A 195 -2.73 -12.05 9.21
CA THR A 195 -2.53 -12.33 7.77
C THR A 195 -2.79 -13.80 7.44
N LYS A 196 -2.31 -14.75 8.24
CA LYS A 196 -2.56 -16.20 8.07
C LYS A 196 -4.04 -16.57 8.12
N LYS A 197 -4.88 -15.78 8.80
CA LYS A 197 -6.32 -15.97 8.90
C LYS A 197 -7.08 -15.26 7.76
N SER A 198 -6.41 -14.40 7.02
CA SER A 198 -7.06 -13.61 5.95
C SER A 198 -7.48 -14.48 4.78
N PHE A 199 -8.63 -14.16 4.20
CA PHE A 199 -9.10 -14.78 2.96
C PHE A 199 -8.19 -14.48 1.74
N LEU A 200 -7.41 -13.41 1.79
CA LEU A 200 -6.63 -12.92 0.65
C LEU A 200 -5.24 -13.55 0.51
N PHE A 201 -4.65 -14.09 1.60
CA PHE A 201 -3.28 -14.60 1.62
C PHE A 201 -3.17 -15.95 2.32
#